data_2a9f6c64d5fb2565af4395122df0cbca
#
_entry.id   2a9f6c64d5fb2565af4395122df0cbca
#
_cell.length_a   1.000
_cell.length_b   1.000
_cell.length_c   1.000
_cell.angle_alpha   90.00
_cell.angle_beta   90.00
_cell.angle_gamma   90.00
#
_symmetry.space_group_name_H-M   'P 1'
#
loop_
_entity.id
_entity.type
_entity.pdbx_description
1 polymer ?
#
loop_
_entity_poly.entity_id
_entity_poly.type
_entity_poly.pdbx_seq_one_letter_code
_entity_poly.pdbx_strand_id
1 'polypeptide(L)'
;MNQTDSGGNGGSSLIAATFSAAPTFTVYDENGNYKDLRSWYSWSSHEVKNPILMANEATYQTGTDMTDANLSVKLKPIKGLTVTANFAGEFKNSKYQAYTTEKYIYSTNSASIKDTRYTFLLNEDIVNYKAEVGDHAFDVMGAFSYQQSVTKTLSASGSGYISDVAGTYDVGAAETPNTPSSSYSQWVLMSYLGRFNYIFKDKYMFTLSMRADGSSRYSEGQRWGYFPSGALAWRISDEPWMKSVRQISDLKLRAGYGVTGSTAIGAYATQNLLTSGKGATGNGNLTSYAPGTAFPSSLKWETTAQYNVGVDLGLFDQRLKITADWYYKYTYNLLNTVSLPWSSGYVSSTENIGSMKNSGIEVNIDYDIIRTHDWGLTAQFNIAHNDNRIVKLAGGDDVKGTSYSNYGGGPINILREGYPIGSFWLYDYTGINPESGRMEYKDQNEDGQLSDDADRIIAGSPFPLFTYGLNVGLRYKQFDFNFFLQGSQGNKVFNLSNMRNMSYGQGMNIEKRAWEQSWKEGADNTNASFPKITNTNAGKYSTRFLEDGSYLRLKNITLAYNIPIKKVFSGIRVFVTAQNFLTFTKYSGVDPEVSSKGGDINVGIDHLSYPNVKTASIGATVNF
;
A
#
# COMPACT_ATOMS: atom_id res chain seq x y z
N MET A 1 -20.60 -5.73 8.78
CA MET A 1 -19.67 -6.39 9.72
C MET A 1 -18.44 -6.80 8.93
N ASN A 2 -17.33 -6.12 9.12
CA ASN A 2 -16.08 -6.54 8.51
C ASN A 2 -15.33 -7.39 9.52
N GLN A 3 -15.40 -8.70 9.34
CA GLN A 3 -14.50 -9.62 10.02
C GLN A 3 -13.15 -9.49 9.32
N THR A 4 -12.30 -8.64 9.84
CA THR A 4 -10.90 -8.58 9.41
C THR A 4 -10.16 -9.63 10.21
N ASP A 5 -9.81 -10.73 9.54
CA ASP A 5 -8.72 -11.57 10.01
C ASP A 5 -7.51 -10.65 10.12
N SER A 6 -7.15 -10.27 11.33
CA SER A 6 -5.86 -9.63 11.59
C SER A 6 -4.81 -10.71 11.39
N GLY A 7 -4.54 -11.03 10.12
CA GLY A 7 -3.51 -11.95 9.74
C GLY A 7 -2.21 -11.48 10.36
N GLY A 8 -1.92 -11.97 11.55
CA GLY A 8 -0.63 -11.81 12.17
C GLY A 8 0.40 -12.26 11.13
N ASN A 9 1.29 -11.36 10.73
CA ASN A 9 2.36 -11.62 9.79
C ASN A 9 3.30 -12.70 10.34
N GLY A 10 2.91 -13.97 10.26
CA GLY A 10 3.70 -15.08 10.79
C GLY A 10 2.94 -16.41 10.71
N GLY A 11 3.62 -17.51 10.98
CA GLY A 11 3.11 -18.87 10.91
C GLY A 11 1.88 -19.21 11.76
N SER A 12 1.32 -18.24 12.48
CA SER A 12 0.13 -18.37 13.32
C SER A 12 -1.16 -17.85 12.70
N SER A 13 -1.15 -17.35 11.46
CA SER A 13 -2.37 -16.87 10.78
C SER A 13 -3.29 -18.02 10.37
N LEU A 14 -4.59 -17.74 10.18
CA LEU A 14 -5.58 -18.71 9.68
C LEU A 14 -5.14 -19.30 8.33
N ILE A 15 -4.59 -18.48 7.43
CA ILE A 15 -4.07 -18.93 6.13
C ILE A 15 -2.88 -19.88 6.34
N ALA A 16 -1.96 -19.55 7.24
CA ALA A 16 -0.85 -20.42 7.58
C ALA A 16 -1.33 -21.78 8.10
N ALA A 17 -2.29 -21.78 8.99
CA ALA A 17 -2.90 -23.00 9.52
C ALA A 17 -3.57 -23.82 8.40
N THR A 18 -4.29 -23.17 7.48
CA THR A 18 -4.96 -23.83 6.36
C THR A 18 -3.99 -24.53 5.41
N PHE A 19 -2.86 -23.88 5.09
CA PHE A 19 -1.83 -24.49 4.24
C PHE A 19 -1.04 -25.58 4.96
N SER A 20 -0.89 -25.50 6.28
CA SER A 20 -0.10 -26.46 7.07
C SER A 20 -0.87 -27.71 7.46
N ALA A 21 -2.19 -27.60 7.63
CA ALA A 21 -3.01 -28.74 8.03
C ALA A 21 -3.11 -29.78 6.90
N ALA A 22 -2.67 -31.00 7.17
CA ALA A 22 -2.80 -32.08 6.21
C ALA A 22 -4.28 -32.48 6.02
N PRO A 23 -4.71 -32.84 4.80
CA PRO A 23 -6.09 -33.23 4.52
C PRO A 23 -6.52 -34.52 5.24
N THR A 24 -5.57 -35.28 5.77
CA THR A 24 -5.83 -36.49 6.58
C THR A 24 -6.16 -36.18 8.03
N PHE A 25 -6.03 -34.93 8.49
CA PHE A 25 -6.37 -34.56 9.85
C PHE A 25 -7.89 -34.38 10.00
N THR A 26 -8.45 -34.99 11.06
CA THR A 26 -9.84 -34.73 11.45
C THR A 26 -9.92 -33.45 12.28
N VAL A 27 -10.99 -32.66 12.05
CA VAL A 27 -11.24 -31.41 12.79
C VAL A 27 -11.50 -31.67 14.28
N TYR A 28 -12.22 -32.77 14.55
CA TYR A 28 -12.66 -33.18 15.89
C TYR A 28 -12.06 -34.51 16.30
N ASP A 29 -11.91 -34.71 17.60
CA ASP A 29 -11.61 -36.01 18.22
C ASP A 29 -12.86 -36.89 18.30
N GLU A 30 -12.71 -38.10 18.87
CA GLU A 30 -13.81 -39.07 19.05
C GLU A 30 -14.91 -38.57 20.01
N ASN A 31 -14.60 -37.61 20.86
CA ASN A 31 -15.52 -37.00 21.82
C ASN A 31 -16.21 -35.73 21.28
N GLY A 32 -15.88 -35.31 20.04
CA GLY A 32 -16.45 -34.13 19.43
C GLY A 32 -15.73 -32.80 19.80
N ASN A 33 -14.59 -32.85 20.51
CA ASN A 33 -13.79 -31.67 20.80
C ASN A 33 -12.86 -31.34 19.65
N TYR A 34 -12.45 -30.08 19.52
CA TYR A 34 -11.44 -29.70 18.54
C TYR A 34 -10.12 -30.41 18.79
N LYS A 35 -9.59 -30.99 17.74
CA LYS A 35 -8.33 -31.73 17.81
C LYS A 35 -7.14 -30.80 17.80
N ASP A 36 -6.21 -30.99 18.74
CA ASP A 36 -4.93 -30.30 18.77
C ASP A 36 -3.95 -30.95 17.79
N LEU A 37 -3.72 -30.28 16.65
CA LEU A 37 -2.83 -30.80 15.61
C LEU A 37 -1.35 -30.68 15.98
N ARG A 38 -0.98 -29.85 16.96
CA ARG A 38 0.41 -29.72 17.47
C ARG A 38 0.91 -30.99 18.17
N SER A 39 0.00 -31.76 18.69
CA SER A 39 0.28 -33.00 19.42
C SER A 39 -0.14 -34.26 18.66
N TRP A 40 -0.47 -34.13 17.37
CA TRP A 40 -0.90 -35.27 16.54
C TRP A 40 0.12 -36.40 16.53
N TYR A 41 1.39 -36.02 16.40
CA TYR A 41 2.53 -36.90 16.62
C TYR A 41 3.51 -36.21 17.58
N SER A 42 4.27 -36.99 18.36
CA SER A 42 5.28 -36.47 19.30
C SER A 42 6.36 -35.61 18.63
N TRP A 43 6.47 -35.72 17.32
CA TRP A 43 7.38 -34.97 16.45
C TRP A 43 6.72 -33.86 15.66
N SER A 44 5.41 -33.59 15.84
CA SER A 44 4.70 -32.53 15.11
C SER A 44 5.21 -31.16 15.46
N SER A 45 5.26 -30.28 14.47
CA SER A 45 5.58 -28.87 14.68
C SER A 45 4.45 -28.17 15.44
N HIS A 46 4.80 -27.29 16.38
CA HIS A 46 3.85 -26.42 17.07
C HIS A 46 3.17 -25.40 16.15
N GLU A 47 3.62 -25.28 14.90
CA GLU A 47 3.00 -24.42 13.89
C GLU A 47 1.77 -25.04 13.22
N VAL A 48 1.58 -26.36 13.33
CA VAL A 48 0.39 -27.05 12.78
C VAL A 48 -0.80 -26.81 13.69
N LYS A 49 -1.72 -25.98 13.26
CA LYS A 49 -2.93 -25.61 14.01
C LYS A 49 -4.18 -26.01 13.24
N ASN A 50 -5.26 -26.28 13.97
CA ASN A 50 -6.58 -26.58 13.42
C ASN A 50 -7.22 -25.28 12.87
N PRO A 51 -7.36 -25.12 11.55
CA PRO A 51 -7.87 -23.87 10.97
C PRO A 51 -9.35 -23.64 11.29
N ILE A 52 -10.14 -24.71 11.44
CA ILE A 52 -11.58 -24.59 11.74
C ILE A 52 -11.78 -24.10 13.18
N LEU A 53 -10.97 -24.61 14.12
CA LEU A 53 -10.95 -24.08 15.49
C LEU A 53 -10.60 -22.60 15.50
N MET A 54 -9.55 -22.21 14.78
CA MET A 54 -9.12 -20.80 14.72
C MET A 54 -10.22 -19.90 14.12
N ALA A 55 -10.94 -20.38 13.13
CA ALA A 55 -12.01 -19.62 12.48
C ALA A 55 -13.27 -19.47 13.36
N ASN A 56 -13.61 -20.50 14.16
CA ASN A 56 -14.84 -20.52 14.95
C ASN A 56 -14.66 -19.92 16.36
N GLU A 57 -13.49 -20.12 16.98
CA GLU A 57 -13.28 -19.82 18.40
C GLU A 57 -12.48 -18.54 18.65
N ALA A 58 -12.11 -17.83 17.57
CA ALA A 58 -11.51 -16.50 17.65
C ALA A 58 -12.33 -15.49 16.84
N THR A 59 -12.75 -14.40 17.49
CA THR A 59 -13.54 -13.34 16.87
C THR A 59 -12.73 -12.05 16.88
N TYR A 60 -12.66 -11.39 15.72
CA TYR A 60 -12.05 -10.07 15.55
C TYR A 60 -13.03 -9.18 14.79
N GLN A 61 -13.48 -8.10 15.43
CA GLN A 61 -14.46 -7.19 14.85
C GLN A 61 -14.02 -5.74 15.00
N THR A 62 -14.23 -4.94 13.96
CA THR A 62 -14.07 -3.49 14.02
C THR A 62 -15.38 -2.85 13.58
N GLY A 63 -16.05 -2.17 14.48
CA GLY A 63 -17.15 -1.27 14.18
C GLY A 63 -16.62 0.14 14.00
N THR A 64 -17.08 0.84 12.97
CA THR A 64 -16.67 2.24 12.74
C THR A 64 -17.90 3.07 12.43
N ASP A 65 -18.11 4.11 13.24
CA ASP A 65 -19.07 5.17 13.00
C ASP A 65 -18.30 6.38 12.46
N MET A 66 -18.72 6.91 11.32
CA MET A 66 -18.08 8.05 10.67
C MET A 66 -19.13 9.09 10.31
N THR A 67 -18.83 10.32 10.63
CA THR A 67 -19.65 11.49 10.28
C THR A 67 -18.78 12.51 9.58
N ASP A 68 -19.12 12.82 8.34
CA ASP A 68 -18.50 13.89 7.56
C ASP A 68 -19.48 15.06 7.48
N ALA A 69 -19.02 16.25 7.86
CA ALA A 69 -19.76 17.48 7.72
C ALA A 69 -18.96 18.46 6.86
N ASN A 70 -19.61 19.05 5.87
CA ASN A 70 -18.99 20.03 4.99
C ASN A 70 -19.95 21.19 4.75
N LEU A 71 -19.46 22.41 5.01
CA LEU A 71 -20.16 23.66 4.73
C LEU A 71 -19.32 24.52 3.81
N SER A 72 -19.84 24.88 2.66
CA SER A 72 -19.20 25.79 1.71
C SER A 72 -20.06 27.03 1.51
N VAL A 73 -19.52 28.19 1.81
CA VAL A 73 -20.16 29.51 1.57
C VAL A 73 -19.39 30.20 0.45
N LYS A 74 -20.09 30.51 -0.64
CA LYS A 74 -19.51 31.18 -1.81
C LYS A 74 -20.20 32.52 -2.06
N LEU A 75 -19.45 33.59 -2.01
CA LEU A 75 -19.91 34.95 -2.24
C LEU A 75 -19.30 35.50 -3.54
N LYS A 76 -20.07 36.26 -4.27
CA LYS A 76 -19.64 37.01 -5.48
C LYS A 76 -19.98 38.49 -5.30
N PRO A 77 -19.22 39.26 -4.52
CA PRO A 77 -19.59 40.64 -4.15
C PRO A 77 -19.52 41.60 -5.32
N ILE A 78 -18.61 41.38 -6.28
CA ILE A 78 -18.47 42.15 -7.49
C ILE A 78 -18.15 41.24 -8.67
N LYS A 79 -18.33 41.74 -9.91
CA LYS A 79 -18.00 40.99 -11.13
C LYS A 79 -16.52 40.56 -11.09
N GLY A 80 -16.25 39.27 -11.31
CA GLY A 80 -14.92 38.69 -11.30
C GLY A 80 -14.41 38.24 -9.94
N LEU A 81 -14.89 38.77 -8.81
CA LEU A 81 -14.45 38.43 -7.48
C LEU A 81 -15.32 37.31 -6.89
N THR A 82 -14.68 36.26 -6.44
CA THR A 82 -15.31 35.15 -5.72
C THR A 82 -14.56 34.93 -4.39
N VAL A 83 -15.31 34.92 -3.28
CA VAL A 83 -14.80 34.58 -1.95
C VAL A 83 -15.49 33.29 -1.54
N THR A 84 -14.70 32.28 -1.18
CA THR A 84 -15.22 30.97 -0.75
C THR A 84 -14.64 30.66 0.63
N ALA A 85 -15.51 30.31 1.58
CA ALA A 85 -15.12 29.79 2.88
C ALA A 85 -15.65 28.36 3.01
N ASN A 86 -14.75 27.42 3.21
CA ASN A 86 -15.03 25.99 3.39
C ASN A 86 -14.72 25.59 4.83
N PHE A 87 -15.65 24.90 5.46
CA PHE A 87 -15.48 24.27 6.74
C PHE A 87 -15.80 22.78 6.60
N ALA A 88 -14.88 21.92 6.97
CA ALA A 88 -15.11 20.47 6.95
C ALA A 88 -14.70 19.85 8.29
N GLY A 89 -15.44 18.84 8.71
CA GLY A 89 -15.15 18.05 9.89
C GLY A 89 -15.40 16.58 9.63
N GLU A 90 -14.43 15.74 9.94
CA GLU A 90 -14.56 14.30 9.98
C GLU A 90 -14.46 13.83 11.43
N PHE A 91 -15.49 13.13 11.89
CA PHE A 91 -15.57 12.53 13.22
C PHE A 91 -15.71 11.03 13.05
N LYS A 92 -14.73 10.29 13.53
CA LYS A 92 -14.68 8.84 13.38
C LYS A 92 -14.48 8.19 14.75
N ASN A 93 -15.36 7.27 15.09
CA ASN A 93 -15.23 6.42 16.25
C ASN A 93 -15.10 4.97 15.80
N SER A 94 -13.94 4.34 16.08
CA SER A 94 -13.66 2.96 15.72
C SER A 94 -13.48 2.12 16.97
N LYS A 95 -14.33 1.12 17.14
CA LYS A 95 -14.28 0.15 18.23
C LYS A 95 -13.80 -1.19 17.70
N TYR A 96 -12.58 -1.56 18.04
CA TYR A 96 -12.03 -2.89 17.81
C TYR A 96 -12.33 -3.78 18.99
N GLN A 97 -12.78 -5.01 18.74
CA GLN A 97 -13.08 -6.03 19.72
C GLN A 97 -12.47 -7.35 19.26
N ALA A 98 -11.72 -7.99 20.15
CA ALA A 98 -11.18 -9.32 19.92
C ALA A 98 -11.53 -10.23 21.10
N TYR A 99 -11.94 -11.44 20.80
CA TYR A 99 -12.28 -12.45 21.80
C TYR A 99 -11.81 -13.83 21.34
N THR A 100 -11.19 -14.59 22.23
CA THR A 100 -10.92 -16.02 22.07
C THR A 100 -11.64 -16.78 23.16
N THR A 101 -12.37 -17.83 22.79
CA THR A 101 -13.19 -18.64 23.71
C THR A 101 -12.35 -19.58 24.54
N GLU A 102 -12.95 -20.22 25.57
CA GLU A 102 -12.34 -21.30 26.36
C GLU A 102 -11.93 -22.49 25.47
N LYS A 103 -12.64 -22.73 24.37
CA LYS A 103 -12.34 -23.81 23.42
C LYS A 103 -11.12 -23.53 22.53
N TYR A 104 -10.57 -22.29 22.56
CA TYR A 104 -9.38 -21.93 21.80
C TYR A 104 -8.10 -22.46 22.45
N ILE A 105 -7.77 -23.71 22.15
CA ILE A 105 -6.72 -24.49 22.81
C ILE A 105 -5.29 -23.97 22.60
N TYR A 106 -5.07 -22.95 21.78
CA TYR A 106 -3.72 -22.43 21.46
C TYR A 106 -3.25 -21.31 22.38
N SER A 107 -4.14 -20.72 23.14
CA SER A 107 -3.85 -19.73 24.19
C SER A 107 -4.97 -19.75 25.23
N THR A 108 -4.71 -19.14 26.38
CA THR A 108 -5.78 -18.84 27.36
C THR A 108 -6.84 -17.95 26.69
N ASN A 109 -8.10 -18.17 27.01
CA ASN A 109 -9.20 -17.32 26.54
C ASN A 109 -8.93 -15.87 26.94
N SER A 110 -9.28 -14.95 26.04
CA SER A 110 -8.93 -13.54 26.21
C SER A 110 -9.91 -12.60 25.55
N ALA A 111 -10.06 -11.41 26.12
CA ALA A 111 -10.83 -10.32 25.54
C ALA A 111 -9.97 -9.08 25.41
N SER A 112 -10.17 -8.34 24.34
CA SER A 112 -9.53 -7.04 24.13
C SER A 112 -10.49 -6.06 23.46
N ILE A 113 -10.52 -4.83 23.97
CA ILE A 113 -11.26 -3.71 23.37
C ILE A 113 -10.29 -2.56 23.13
N LYS A 114 -10.44 -1.92 21.96
CA LYS A 114 -9.73 -0.67 21.65
C LYS A 114 -10.71 0.32 21.03
N ASP A 115 -10.94 1.42 21.74
CA ASP A 115 -11.73 2.56 21.25
C ASP A 115 -10.80 3.63 20.72
N THR A 116 -10.98 4.03 19.46
CA THR A 116 -10.17 5.05 18.79
C THR A 116 -11.09 6.14 18.26
N ARG A 117 -10.96 7.35 18.82
CA ARG A 117 -11.67 8.55 18.39
C ARG A 117 -10.74 9.43 17.57
N TYR A 118 -11.14 9.69 16.35
CA TYR A 118 -10.45 10.56 15.43
C TYR A 118 -11.32 11.77 15.12
N THR A 119 -10.73 12.95 15.20
CA THR A 119 -11.36 14.21 14.83
C THR A 119 -10.44 14.94 13.89
N PHE A 120 -10.94 15.31 12.71
CA PHE A 120 -10.24 16.16 11.76
C PHE A 120 -11.10 17.38 11.46
N LEU A 121 -10.49 18.55 11.52
CA LEU A 121 -11.12 19.82 11.20
C LEU A 121 -10.33 20.53 10.11
N LEU A 122 -11.02 21.08 9.14
CA LEU A 122 -10.49 21.89 8.05
C LEU A 122 -11.26 23.21 7.96
N ASN A 123 -10.53 24.31 7.93
CA ASN A 123 -11.01 25.60 7.42
C ASN A 123 -10.17 25.97 6.20
N GLU A 124 -10.80 26.42 5.14
CA GLU A 124 -10.13 26.89 3.93
C GLU A 124 -10.86 28.14 3.40
N ASP A 125 -10.15 29.25 3.33
CA ASP A 125 -10.64 30.53 2.82
C ASP A 125 -9.92 30.88 1.53
N ILE A 126 -10.69 31.11 0.45
CA ILE A 126 -10.18 31.34 -0.89
C ILE A 126 -10.74 32.65 -1.42
N VAL A 127 -9.89 33.53 -1.87
CA VAL A 127 -10.22 34.73 -2.61
C VAL A 127 -9.69 34.58 -4.03
N ASN A 128 -10.59 34.64 -5.01
CA ASN A 128 -10.25 34.51 -6.41
C ASN A 128 -10.82 35.66 -7.21
N TYR A 129 -10.00 36.33 -8.03
CA TYR A 129 -10.39 37.39 -8.92
C TYR A 129 -10.04 37.04 -10.37
N LYS A 130 -11.06 37.08 -11.24
CA LYS A 130 -10.96 36.86 -12.69
C LYS A 130 -11.29 38.12 -13.45
N ALA A 131 -10.43 38.45 -14.41
CA ALA A 131 -10.65 39.59 -15.32
C ALA A 131 -10.26 39.19 -16.73
N GLU A 132 -11.05 39.69 -17.69
CA GLU A 132 -10.80 39.56 -19.13
C GLU A 132 -10.78 40.96 -19.75
N VAL A 133 -9.69 41.26 -20.46
CA VAL A 133 -9.49 42.55 -21.13
C VAL A 133 -8.97 42.27 -22.54
N GLY A 134 -9.85 42.36 -23.54
CA GLY A 134 -9.52 41.97 -24.89
C GLY A 134 -9.07 40.51 -24.99
N ASP A 135 -7.88 40.30 -25.53
CA ASP A 135 -7.30 38.98 -25.70
C ASP A 135 -6.60 38.45 -24.42
N HIS A 136 -6.70 39.16 -23.31
CA HIS A 136 -5.99 38.82 -22.05
C HIS A 136 -6.98 38.34 -20.98
N ALA A 137 -6.77 37.16 -20.44
CA ALA A 137 -7.52 36.66 -19.29
C ALA A 137 -6.55 36.47 -18.10
N PHE A 138 -6.96 36.95 -16.94
CA PHE A 138 -6.21 36.90 -15.68
C PHE A 138 -7.05 36.18 -14.62
N ASP A 139 -6.40 35.32 -13.83
CA ASP A 139 -7.02 34.67 -12.68
C ASP A 139 -5.99 34.72 -11.52
N VAL A 140 -6.30 35.52 -10.50
CA VAL A 140 -5.46 35.69 -9.30
C VAL A 140 -6.18 35.07 -8.12
N MET A 141 -5.51 34.21 -7.39
CA MET A 141 -6.05 33.51 -6.23
C MET A 141 -5.11 33.63 -5.04
N GLY A 142 -5.69 33.96 -3.88
CA GLY A 142 -5.07 33.80 -2.57
C GLY A 142 -5.89 32.80 -1.75
N ALA A 143 -5.25 31.92 -1.01
CA ALA A 143 -5.92 31.00 -0.11
C ALA A 143 -5.18 30.86 1.20
N PHE A 144 -5.96 30.69 2.27
CA PHE A 144 -5.51 30.28 3.59
C PHE A 144 -6.16 28.94 3.95
N SER A 145 -5.43 28.03 4.57
CA SER A 145 -5.97 26.76 5.03
C SER A 145 -5.42 26.43 6.43
N TYR A 146 -6.30 25.98 7.31
CA TYR A 146 -5.97 25.46 8.63
C TYR A 146 -6.54 24.07 8.79
N GLN A 147 -5.68 23.12 9.16
CA GLN A 147 -6.04 21.73 9.38
C GLN A 147 -5.59 21.30 10.76
N GLN A 148 -6.44 20.58 11.48
CA GLN A 148 -6.14 19.98 12.77
C GLN A 148 -6.64 18.55 12.82
N SER A 149 -5.80 17.65 13.30
CA SER A 149 -6.17 16.26 13.54
C SER A 149 -5.89 15.90 14.99
N VAL A 150 -6.84 15.24 15.64
CA VAL A 150 -6.72 14.72 17.00
C VAL A 150 -7.13 13.25 17.01
N THR A 151 -6.25 12.39 17.51
CA THR A 151 -6.54 10.97 17.73
C THR A 151 -6.40 10.65 19.22
N LYS A 152 -7.43 10.04 19.78
CA LYS A 152 -7.45 9.53 21.17
C LYS A 152 -7.74 8.05 21.13
N THR A 153 -6.95 7.26 21.86
CA THR A 153 -7.14 5.80 21.93
C THR A 153 -7.20 5.36 23.38
N LEU A 154 -8.10 4.46 23.69
CA LEU A 154 -8.21 3.75 24.96
C LEU A 154 -8.24 2.24 24.66
N SER A 155 -7.44 1.45 25.36
CA SER A 155 -7.39 0.00 25.22
C SER A 155 -7.48 -0.67 26.58
N ALA A 156 -8.26 -1.76 26.66
CA ALA A 156 -8.34 -2.64 27.81
C ALA A 156 -8.35 -4.09 27.33
N SER A 157 -7.71 -4.97 28.08
CA SER A 157 -7.69 -6.42 27.77
C SER A 157 -7.49 -7.23 29.03
N GLY A 158 -7.81 -8.53 28.94
CA GLY A 158 -7.57 -9.49 30.01
C GLY A 158 -7.68 -10.92 29.50
N SER A 159 -7.28 -11.89 30.31
CA SER A 159 -7.31 -13.31 30.02
C SER A 159 -7.74 -14.14 31.23
N GLY A 160 -8.14 -15.40 31.00
CA GLY A 160 -8.61 -16.30 32.05
C GLY A 160 -10.05 -15.98 32.44
N TYR A 161 -10.99 -16.13 31.53
CA TYR A 161 -12.42 -15.99 31.82
C TYR A 161 -13.01 -17.37 32.20
N ILE A 162 -13.81 -17.39 33.27
CA ILE A 162 -14.54 -18.59 33.73
C ILE A 162 -15.67 -18.98 32.76
N SER A 163 -16.14 -18.02 31.96
CA SER A 163 -17.27 -18.23 31.04
C SER A 163 -17.14 -17.36 29.80
N ASP A 164 -17.54 -17.88 28.65
CA ASP A 164 -17.53 -17.17 27.37
C ASP A 164 -18.76 -16.24 27.19
N VAL A 165 -19.73 -16.25 28.12
CA VAL A 165 -21.04 -15.57 27.96
C VAL A 165 -20.89 -14.05 27.81
N ALA A 166 -19.98 -13.43 28.54
CA ALA A 166 -19.78 -11.98 28.47
C ALA A 166 -18.97 -11.53 27.25
N GLY A 167 -18.12 -12.39 26.69
CA GLY A 167 -17.26 -12.04 25.55
C GLY A 167 -16.44 -10.78 25.82
N THR A 168 -16.57 -9.78 24.95
CA THR A 168 -15.91 -8.48 25.11
C THR A 168 -16.73 -7.47 25.92
N TYR A 169 -17.91 -7.82 26.44
CA TYR A 169 -18.78 -6.86 27.16
C TYR A 169 -18.37 -6.66 28.63
N ASP A 170 -17.61 -7.61 29.20
CA ASP A 170 -17.06 -7.50 30.55
C ASP A 170 -15.58 -7.91 30.57
N VAL A 171 -14.72 -6.99 30.13
CA VAL A 171 -13.27 -7.22 30.13
C VAL A 171 -12.68 -7.25 31.55
N GLY A 172 -13.39 -6.66 32.52
CA GLY A 172 -13.00 -6.64 33.91
C GLY A 172 -13.15 -7.98 34.64
N ALA A 173 -13.96 -8.91 34.14
CA ALA A 173 -14.16 -10.25 34.70
C ALA A 173 -12.99 -11.23 34.45
N ALA A 174 -11.91 -10.78 33.82
CA ALA A 174 -10.70 -11.59 33.59
C ALA A 174 -9.97 -11.92 34.90
N GLU A 175 -9.53 -13.18 35.06
CA GLU A 175 -8.67 -13.57 36.17
C GLU A 175 -7.34 -12.79 36.15
N THR A 176 -6.82 -12.53 34.96
CA THR A 176 -5.60 -11.74 34.74
C THR A 176 -5.92 -10.49 33.91
N PRO A 177 -6.34 -9.38 34.53
CA PRO A 177 -6.56 -8.13 33.82
C PRO A 177 -5.24 -7.44 33.48
N ASN A 178 -5.12 -6.96 32.23
CA ASN A 178 -3.99 -6.13 31.84
C ASN A 178 -4.24 -4.67 32.23
N THR A 179 -3.16 -3.93 32.53
CA THR A 179 -3.25 -2.50 32.79
C THR A 179 -3.82 -1.78 31.55
N PRO A 180 -4.92 -1.03 31.67
CA PRO A 180 -5.44 -0.24 30.57
C PRO A 180 -4.40 0.78 30.06
N SER A 181 -4.42 1.05 28.76
CA SER A 181 -3.52 2.02 28.14
C SER A 181 -4.30 3.07 27.36
N SER A 182 -3.79 4.28 27.33
CA SER A 182 -4.37 5.37 26.54
C SER A 182 -3.28 6.14 25.81
N SER A 183 -3.67 6.75 24.68
CA SER A 183 -2.78 7.60 23.91
C SER A 183 -3.51 8.81 23.35
N TYR A 184 -2.76 9.89 23.13
CA TYR A 184 -3.21 11.13 22.54
C TYR A 184 -2.22 11.57 21.47
N SER A 185 -2.72 11.92 20.29
CA SER A 185 -1.90 12.46 19.20
C SER A 185 -2.63 13.62 18.54
N GLN A 186 -1.92 14.73 18.34
CA GLN A 186 -2.45 15.93 17.69
C GLN A 186 -1.40 16.52 16.75
N TRP A 187 -1.86 16.99 15.59
CA TRP A 187 -1.06 17.83 14.72
C TRP A 187 -1.89 18.93 14.08
N VAL A 188 -1.20 19.99 13.70
CA VAL A 188 -1.75 21.15 13.00
C VAL A 188 -0.93 21.45 11.76
N LEU A 189 -1.60 21.80 10.67
CA LEU A 189 -1.01 22.27 9.42
C LEU A 189 -1.70 23.59 9.02
N MET A 190 -0.91 24.65 8.82
CA MET A 190 -1.36 25.94 8.29
C MET A 190 -0.73 26.16 6.93
N SER A 191 -1.50 26.70 6.00
CA SER A 191 -1.02 26.89 4.64
C SER A 191 -1.47 28.24 4.07
N TYR A 192 -0.58 28.89 3.35
CA TYR A 192 -0.87 30.06 2.52
C TYR A 192 -0.54 29.74 1.07
N LEU A 193 -1.43 30.07 0.16
CA LEU A 193 -1.25 29.84 -1.28
C LEU A 193 -1.56 31.12 -2.04
N GLY A 194 -0.65 31.51 -2.93
CA GLY A 194 -0.87 32.51 -3.97
C GLY A 194 -0.74 31.87 -5.34
N ARG A 195 -1.65 32.14 -6.26
CA ARG A 195 -1.60 31.66 -7.64
C ARG A 195 -1.98 32.77 -8.61
N PHE A 196 -1.26 32.87 -9.70
CA PHE A 196 -1.49 33.74 -10.82
C PHE A 196 -1.57 32.91 -12.10
N ASN A 197 -2.69 32.97 -12.81
CA ASN A 197 -2.86 32.39 -14.15
C ASN A 197 -3.05 33.53 -15.15
N TYR A 198 -2.39 33.42 -16.28
CA TYR A 198 -2.51 34.34 -17.40
C TYR A 198 -2.73 33.56 -18.69
N ILE A 199 -3.70 33.98 -19.48
CA ILE A 199 -4.03 33.39 -20.77
C ILE A 199 -4.06 34.51 -21.80
N PHE A 200 -3.28 34.36 -22.88
CA PHE A 200 -3.27 35.29 -24.00
C PHE A 200 -3.81 34.62 -25.25
N LYS A 201 -4.87 35.25 -25.83
CA LYS A 201 -5.55 34.79 -27.05
C LYS A 201 -6.04 33.32 -26.96
N ASP A 202 -6.35 32.81 -25.78
CA ASP A 202 -6.70 31.41 -25.52
C ASP A 202 -5.66 30.39 -25.99
N LYS A 203 -4.44 30.82 -26.34
CA LYS A 203 -3.37 30.03 -26.92
C LYS A 203 -2.20 29.84 -25.97
N TYR A 204 -1.76 30.93 -25.37
CA TYR A 204 -0.56 30.96 -24.51
C TYR A 204 -1.02 31.07 -23.07
N MET A 205 -0.69 30.07 -22.29
CA MET A 205 -1.11 29.94 -20.90
C MET A 205 0.12 29.94 -20.00
N PHE A 206 0.07 30.76 -18.96
CA PHE A 206 1.12 30.84 -17.95
C PHE A 206 0.49 30.71 -16.56
N THR A 207 1.07 29.86 -15.72
CA THR A 207 0.67 29.71 -14.32
C THR A 207 1.91 29.88 -13.44
N LEU A 208 1.77 30.68 -12.38
CA LEU A 208 2.76 30.79 -11.30
C LEU A 208 2.05 30.59 -9.98
N SER A 209 2.62 29.77 -9.08
CA SER A 209 2.09 29.66 -7.73
C SER A 209 3.20 29.53 -6.69
N MET A 210 2.88 29.99 -5.48
CA MET A 210 3.73 29.87 -4.30
C MET A 210 2.88 29.39 -3.14
N ARG A 211 3.30 28.29 -2.50
CA ARG A 211 2.67 27.74 -1.30
C ARG A 211 3.66 27.74 -0.14
N ALA A 212 3.20 28.20 1.03
CA ALA A 212 3.91 28.12 2.29
C ALA A 212 3.11 27.27 3.26
N ASP A 213 3.70 26.17 3.73
CA ASP A 213 3.05 25.22 4.65
C ASP A 213 3.80 25.17 5.98
N GLY A 214 3.10 25.36 7.09
CA GLY A 214 3.64 25.30 8.45
C GLY A 214 3.04 24.12 9.22
N SER A 215 3.87 23.12 9.57
CA SER A 215 3.43 21.92 10.29
C SER A 215 3.98 21.88 11.71
N SER A 216 3.10 21.55 12.67
CA SER A 216 3.46 21.36 14.08
C SER A 216 4.29 20.08 14.34
N ARG A 217 4.46 19.21 13.32
CA ARG A 217 5.25 17.99 13.42
C ARG A 217 6.74 18.25 13.38
N TYR A 218 7.17 19.39 12.80
CA TYR A 218 8.56 19.77 12.66
C TYR A 218 9.06 20.61 13.83
N SER A 219 10.36 20.64 14.00
CA SER A 219 11.05 21.41 15.03
C SER A 219 10.81 22.91 14.89
N GLU A 220 10.93 23.63 15.99
CA GLU A 220 10.93 25.07 15.96
C GLU A 220 12.02 25.60 15.02
N GLY A 221 11.67 26.59 14.16
CA GLY A 221 12.54 27.10 13.11
C GLY A 221 12.54 26.30 11.81
N GLN A 222 12.01 25.05 11.79
CA GLN A 222 11.91 24.19 10.59
C GLN A 222 10.46 23.88 10.19
N ARG A 223 9.48 24.50 10.85
CA ARG A 223 8.05 24.21 10.63
C ARG A 223 7.56 24.61 9.26
N TRP A 224 8.14 25.65 8.66
CA TRP A 224 7.69 26.21 7.40
C TRP A 224 8.47 25.66 6.21
N GLY A 225 7.72 25.13 5.23
CA GLY A 225 8.20 24.76 3.91
C GLY A 225 7.65 25.71 2.84
N TYR A 226 8.44 25.98 1.79
CA TYR A 226 8.09 26.89 0.71
C TYR A 226 8.16 26.15 -0.62
N PHE A 227 7.06 26.18 -1.38
CA PHE A 227 6.85 25.32 -2.53
C PHE A 227 6.41 26.15 -3.74
N PRO A 228 7.39 26.69 -4.52
CA PRO A 228 7.09 27.39 -5.76
C PRO A 228 6.73 26.41 -6.87
N SER A 229 5.85 26.84 -7.80
CA SER A 229 5.60 26.14 -9.06
C SER A 229 5.27 27.08 -10.19
N GLY A 230 5.60 26.66 -11.42
CA GLY A 230 5.29 27.38 -12.64
C GLY A 230 5.00 26.44 -13.79
N ALA A 231 4.07 26.81 -14.68
CA ALA A 231 3.73 26.04 -15.85
C ALA A 231 3.45 26.95 -17.06
N LEU A 232 3.80 26.42 -18.23
CA LEU A 232 3.54 27.02 -19.53
C LEU A 232 2.73 26.04 -20.37
N ALA A 233 1.77 26.53 -21.13
CA ALA A 233 1.11 25.75 -22.16
C ALA A 233 0.86 26.58 -23.42
N TRP A 234 1.01 25.92 -24.56
CA TRP A 234 0.79 26.51 -25.88
C TRP A 234 -0.16 25.65 -26.68
N ARG A 235 -1.32 26.22 -27.02
CA ARG A 235 -2.30 25.57 -27.90
C ARG A 235 -1.96 25.87 -29.35
N ILE A 236 -1.22 24.97 -29.96
CA ILE A 236 -0.67 25.07 -31.32
C ILE A 236 -1.80 24.97 -32.34
N SER A 237 -2.84 24.16 -32.07
CA SER A 237 -4.01 24.00 -32.97
C SER A 237 -4.69 25.30 -33.31
N ASP A 238 -4.63 26.32 -32.44
CA ASP A 238 -5.29 27.61 -32.67
C ASP A 238 -4.42 28.58 -33.47
N GLU A 239 -3.21 28.20 -33.85
CA GLU A 239 -2.36 29.02 -34.69
C GLU A 239 -2.87 29.06 -36.13
N PRO A 240 -2.76 30.25 -36.84
CA PRO A 240 -3.28 30.39 -38.19
C PRO A 240 -2.78 29.36 -39.18
N TRP A 241 -1.52 28.95 -39.07
CA TRP A 241 -0.87 27.97 -39.95
C TRP A 241 -1.31 26.53 -39.67
N MET A 242 -1.86 26.23 -38.48
CA MET A 242 -2.40 24.91 -38.13
C MET A 242 -3.85 24.70 -38.60
N LYS A 243 -4.60 25.75 -38.84
CA LYS A 243 -6.03 25.68 -39.26
C LYS A 243 -6.24 24.92 -40.57
N SER A 244 -5.22 24.80 -41.42
CA SER A 244 -5.27 24.01 -42.65
C SER A 244 -5.21 22.48 -42.40
N VAL A 245 -4.77 22.04 -41.24
CA VAL A 245 -4.59 20.62 -40.88
C VAL A 245 -5.87 20.12 -40.22
N ARG A 246 -6.88 19.79 -41.02
CA ARG A 246 -8.22 19.41 -40.54
C ARG A 246 -8.26 18.14 -39.66
N GLN A 247 -7.27 17.27 -39.76
CA GLN A 247 -7.18 16.03 -38.97
C GLN A 247 -6.86 16.30 -37.51
N ILE A 248 -6.17 17.41 -37.21
CA ILE A 248 -5.80 17.83 -35.86
C ILE A 248 -6.86 18.78 -35.33
N SER A 249 -7.64 18.32 -34.36
CA SER A 249 -8.70 19.13 -33.73
C SER A 249 -8.23 19.82 -32.44
N ASP A 250 -7.15 19.35 -31.82
CA ASP A 250 -6.46 20.01 -30.71
C ASP A 250 -4.99 19.55 -30.68
N LEU A 251 -4.08 20.47 -30.45
CA LEU A 251 -2.68 20.20 -30.21
C LEU A 251 -2.17 21.22 -29.20
N LYS A 252 -1.81 20.73 -28.00
CA LYS A 252 -1.32 21.56 -26.92
C LYS A 252 -0.03 20.98 -26.34
N LEU A 253 1.01 21.80 -26.25
CA LEU A 253 2.24 21.48 -25.51
C LEU A 253 2.15 22.06 -24.11
N ARG A 254 2.68 21.33 -23.15
CA ARG A 254 2.74 21.71 -21.74
C ARG A 254 4.15 21.49 -21.19
N ALA A 255 4.63 22.43 -20.37
CA ALA A 255 5.84 22.29 -19.59
C ALA A 255 5.62 22.89 -18.21
N GLY A 256 6.10 22.21 -17.19
CA GLY A 256 5.95 22.65 -15.81
C GLY A 256 7.13 22.27 -14.93
N TYR A 257 7.34 23.10 -13.93
CA TYR A 257 8.25 22.85 -12.83
C TYR A 257 7.51 23.12 -11.52
N GLY A 258 7.70 22.27 -10.52
CA GLY A 258 7.10 22.48 -9.21
C GLY A 258 7.90 21.82 -8.11
N VAL A 259 7.81 22.42 -6.93
CA VAL A 259 8.36 21.88 -5.70
C VAL A 259 7.21 21.51 -4.77
N THR A 260 7.29 20.34 -4.17
CA THR A 260 6.31 19.86 -3.19
C THR A 260 7.02 19.37 -1.93
N GLY A 261 6.36 19.52 -0.78
CA GLY A 261 6.84 18.99 0.50
C GLY A 261 6.00 17.82 0.98
N SER A 262 6.61 16.95 1.77
CA SER A 262 5.93 15.86 2.45
C SER A 262 6.12 15.96 3.96
N THR A 263 5.05 15.70 4.74
CA THR A 263 5.08 15.60 6.21
C THR A 263 5.16 14.14 6.65
N ALA A 264 6.18 13.41 6.19
CA ALA A 264 6.34 11.97 6.41
C ALA A 264 6.74 11.59 7.86
N ILE A 265 6.56 12.48 8.83
CA ILE A 265 6.85 12.23 10.25
C ILE A 265 5.58 12.21 11.10
N GLY A 266 5.62 11.45 12.20
CA GLY A 266 4.56 11.41 13.20
C GLY A 266 4.47 12.71 14.01
N ALA A 267 3.32 12.92 14.66
CA ALA A 267 3.22 13.97 15.65
C ALA A 267 4.24 13.74 16.78
N TYR A 268 4.84 14.81 17.27
CA TYR A 268 5.83 14.82 18.36
C TYR A 268 7.18 14.15 18.04
N ALA A 269 7.43 13.68 16.81
CA ALA A 269 8.67 12.98 16.45
C ALA A 269 9.95 13.82 16.69
N THR A 270 9.82 15.15 16.72
CA THR A 270 10.93 16.08 16.99
C THR A 270 11.01 16.55 18.45
N GLN A 271 10.21 15.96 19.34
CA GLN A 271 10.18 16.30 20.75
C GLN A 271 10.91 15.25 21.59
N ASN A 272 11.51 15.70 22.69
CA ASN A 272 12.12 14.80 23.66
C ASN A 272 11.03 14.17 24.52
N LEU A 273 10.56 13.00 24.13
CA LEU A 273 9.51 12.27 24.82
C LEU A 273 10.10 11.40 25.94
N LEU A 274 9.36 11.31 27.07
CA LEU A 274 9.67 10.38 28.14
C LEU A 274 8.83 9.11 27.99
N THR A 275 9.45 7.97 28.22
CA THR A 275 8.78 6.67 28.28
C THR A 275 8.64 6.27 29.75
N SER A 276 7.43 5.92 30.17
CA SER A 276 7.19 5.40 31.52
C SER A 276 7.46 3.90 31.57
N GLY A 277 8.07 3.45 32.64
CA GLY A 277 8.32 2.05 32.95
C GLY A 277 8.07 1.76 34.41
N LYS A 278 8.08 0.48 34.79
CA LYS A 278 8.04 0.05 36.19
C LYS A 278 9.40 -0.48 36.58
N GLY A 279 10.06 0.22 37.51
CA GLY A 279 11.31 -0.23 38.11
C GLY A 279 11.02 -1.06 39.38
N ALA A 280 11.65 -2.24 39.51
CA ALA A 280 11.56 -3.03 40.71
C ALA A 280 12.42 -2.39 41.82
N THR A 281 11.79 -2.07 42.96
CA THR A 281 12.49 -1.70 44.17
C THR A 281 12.19 -2.74 45.26
N GLY A 282 13.06 -2.91 46.23
CA GLY A 282 12.91 -3.96 47.23
C GLY A 282 11.54 -4.03 47.91
N ASN A 283 10.73 -2.99 47.82
CA ASN A 283 9.39 -2.85 48.46
C ASN A 283 8.24 -2.69 47.45
N GLY A 284 8.44 -2.98 46.15
CA GLY A 284 7.40 -2.90 45.12
C GLY A 284 7.85 -2.27 43.81
N ASN A 285 6.90 -2.08 42.90
CA ASN A 285 7.12 -1.47 41.60
C ASN A 285 6.89 0.04 41.65
N LEU A 286 7.92 0.85 41.42
CA LEU A 286 7.79 2.29 41.22
C LEU A 286 7.67 2.62 39.72
N THR A 287 6.82 3.61 39.42
CA THR A 287 6.78 4.17 38.06
C THR A 287 8.03 5.02 37.86
N SER A 288 8.82 4.66 36.87
CA SER A 288 10.01 5.39 36.43
C SER A 288 9.74 6.06 35.09
N TYR A 289 10.46 7.13 34.80
CA TYR A 289 10.47 7.81 33.50
C TYR A 289 11.89 7.83 32.97
N ALA A 290 12.07 7.46 31.73
CA ALA A 290 13.34 7.52 31.02
C ALA A 290 13.17 8.26 29.69
N PRO A 291 14.22 8.86 29.12
CA PRO A 291 14.18 9.34 27.76
C PRO A 291 13.73 8.25 26.80
N GLY A 292 12.99 8.63 25.75
CA GLY A 292 12.63 7.71 24.67
C GLY A 292 13.88 7.16 23.99
N THR A 293 13.70 6.08 23.22
CA THR A 293 14.81 5.39 22.54
C THR A 293 15.34 6.10 21.31
N ALA A 294 14.56 7.04 20.75
CA ALA A 294 14.93 7.83 19.59
C ALA A 294 15.43 9.22 20.01
N PHE A 295 16.56 9.63 19.46
CA PHE A 295 17.11 10.97 19.67
C PHE A 295 16.22 12.02 18.98
N PRO A 296 15.78 13.07 19.69
CA PRO A 296 15.00 14.17 19.11
C PRO A 296 15.88 15.02 18.19
N SER A 297 15.72 14.89 16.89
CA SER A 297 16.52 15.62 15.91
C SER A 297 15.76 16.81 15.32
N SER A 298 16.49 17.80 14.80
CA SER A 298 15.94 18.94 14.09
C SER A 298 15.58 18.56 12.67
N LEU A 299 14.32 18.12 12.45
CA LEU A 299 13.82 17.66 11.18
C LEU A 299 13.16 18.78 10.38
N LYS A 300 13.36 18.74 9.07
CA LYS A 300 12.76 19.62 8.06
C LYS A 300 12.00 18.81 7.01
N TRP A 301 11.25 19.50 6.17
CA TRP A 301 10.43 18.92 5.12
C TRP A 301 11.23 18.07 4.14
N GLU A 302 10.76 16.86 3.86
CA GLU A 302 11.17 16.17 2.65
C GLU A 302 10.65 16.94 1.44
N THR A 303 11.48 17.10 0.44
CA THR A 303 11.19 18.00 -0.67
C THR A 303 11.37 17.27 -2.00
N THR A 304 10.38 17.38 -2.88
CA THR A 304 10.43 16.85 -4.25
C THR A 304 10.36 17.99 -5.25
N ALA A 305 11.37 18.12 -6.07
CA ALA A 305 11.38 18.95 -7.26
C ALA A 305 10.98 18.11 -8.47
N GLN A 306 10.01 18.58 -9.26
CA GLN A 306 9.49 17.86 -10.41
C GLN A 306 9.52 18.73 -11.67
N TYR A 307 10.02 18.17 -12.78
CA TYR A 307 9.84 18.66 -14.14
C TYR A 307 8.83 17.79 -14.84
N ASN A 308 7.95 18.40 -15.63
CA ASN A 308 6.96 17.71 -16.44
C ASN A 308 6.90 18.37 -17.82
N VAL A 309 6.88 17.56 -18.89
CA VAL A 309 6.65 17.99 -20.27
C VAL A 309 5.60 17.08 -20.87
N GLY A 310 4.54 17.67 -21.44
CA GLY A 310 3.43 16.90 -21.96
C GLY A 310 2.89 17.43 -23.28
N VAL A 311 2.22 16.56 -24.01
CA VAL A 311 1.49 16.88 -25.23
C VAL A 311 0.07 16.33 -25.13
N ASP A 312 -0.91 17.17 -25.46
CA ASP A 312 -2.31 16.79 -25.66
C ASP A 312 -2.61 16.88 -27.16
N LEU A 313 -3.04 15.78 -27.77
CA LEU A 313 -3.37 15.67 -29.19
C LEU A 313 -4.81 15.15 -29.35
N GLY A 314 -5.66 15.95 -29.96
CA GLY A 314 -7.00 15.59 -30.37
C GLY A 314 -7.07 15.44 -31.90
N LEU A 315 -7.59 14.32 -32.38
CA LEU A 315 -7.72 14.00 -33.78
C LEU A 315 -9.19 13.70 -34.12
N PHE A 316 -9.57 13.96 -35.41
CA PHE A 316 -10.86 13.57 -35.96
C PHE A 316 -12.05 14.13 -35.14
N ASP A 317 -12.10 15.45 -34.97
CA ASP A 317 -13.12 16.15 -34.16
C ASP A 317 -13.20 15.62 -32.71
N GLN A 318 -12.01 15.48 -32.05
CA GLN A 318 -11.84 14.99 -30.67
C GLN A 318 -12.29 13.53 -30.46
N ARG A 319 -12.45 12.75 -31.53
CA ARG A 319 -12.80 11.32 -31.41
C ARG A 319 -11.63 10.49 -30.88
N LEU A 320 -10.41 10.83 -31.26
CA LEU A 320 -9.19 10.22 -30.73
C LEU A 320 -8.41 11.30 -29.97
N LYS A 321 -8.22 11.06 -28.67
CA LYS A 321 -7.43 11.92 -27.79
C LYS A 321 -6.24 11.14 -27.27
N ILE A 322 -5.07 11.75 -27.37
CA ILE A 322 -3.81 11.17 -26.88
C ILE A 322 -3.18 12.22 -25.98
N THR A 323 -2.90 11.83 -24.73
CA THR A 323 -2.11 12.61 -23.79
C THR A 323 -0.84 11.83 -23.48
N ALA A 324 0.31 12.46 -23.68
CA ALA A 324 1.60 11.87 -23.34
C ALA A 324 2.39 12.84 -22.46
N ASP A 325 2.86 12.36 -21.34
CA ASP A 325 3.62 13.12 -20.35
C ASP A 325 4.94 12.42 -20.05
N TRP A 326 6.01 13.18 -20.04
CA TRP A 326 7.30 12.78 -19.47
C TRP A 326 7.52 13.57 -18.20
N TYR A 327 8.03 12.90 -17.15
CA TYR A 327 8.37 13.55 -15.89
C TYR A 327 9.73 13.11 -15.35
N TYR A 328 10.34 14.02 -14.59
CA TYR A 328 11.50 13.76 -13.76
C TYR A 328 11.27 14.35 -12.38
N LYS A 329 11.34 13.51 -11.34
CA LYS A 329 11.18 13.87 -9.93
C LYS A 329 12.49 13.62 -9.19
N TYR A 330 12.94 14.59 -8.43
CA TYR A 330 14.08 14.45 -7.53
C TYR A 330 13.64 14.79 -6.11
N THR A 331 13.63 13.77 -5.24
CA THR A 331 13.29 13.92 -3.83
C THR A 331 14.57 13.95 -3.00
N TYR A 332 14.72 14.97 -2.16
CA TYR A 332 15.87 15.18 -1.30
C TYR A 332 15.41 15.51 0.12
N ASN A 333 16.34 15.52 1.07
CA ASN A 333 16.04 15.59 2.50
C ASN A 333 15.11 14.46 2.95
N LEU A 334 15.22 13.27 2.36
CA LEU A 334 14.46 12.11 2.80
C LEU A 334 14.76 11.82 4.26
N LEU A 335 13.72 11.52 5.01
CA LEU A 335 13.83 11.11 6.40
C LEU A 335 14.27 9.66 6.47
N ASN A 336 15.39 9.42 7.12
CA ASN A 336 15.90 8.09 7.37
C ASN A 336 16.29 7.93 8.83
N THR A 337 16.06 6.72 9.37
CA THR A 337 16.45 6.39 10.73
C THR A 337 17.84 5.78 10.72
N VAL A 338 18.76 6.38 11.45
CA VAL A 338 20.12 5.90 11.65
C VAL A 338 20.27 5.32 13.05
N SER A 339 21.00 4.20 13.15
CA SER A 339 21.34 3.60 14.44
C SER A 339 22.39 4.42 15.15
N LEU A 340 22.25 4.61 16.45
CA LEU A 340 23.22 5.29 17.30
C LEU A 340 23.94 4.30 18.21
N PRO A 341 25.20 4.58 18.55
CA PRO A 341 25.91 3.78 19.58
C PRO A 341 25.17 3.84 20.92
N TRP A 342 25.08 2.71 21.61
CA TRP A 342 24.42 2.61 22.93
C TRP A 342 24.99 3.58 23.98
N SER A 343 26.24 3.98 23.81
CA SER A 343 26.90 5.00 24.64
C SER A 343 26.27 6.40 24.57
N SER A 344 25.47 6.68 23.54
CA SER A 344 24.74 7.94 23.40
C SER A 344 23.51 8.03 24.32
N GLY A 345 23.08 6.90 24.88
CA GLY A 345 21.82 6.79 25.63
C GLY A 345 20.57 6.65 24.74
N TYR A 346 20.74 6.65 23.41
CA TYR A 346 19.68 6.46 22.43
C TYR A 346 20.05 5.32 21.48
N VAL A 347 19.06 4.65 20.88
CA VAL A 347 19.28 3.57 19.91
C VAL A 347 19.25 4.05 18.47
N SER A 348 18.56 5.17 18.22
CA SER A 348 18.40 5.68 16.85
C SER A 348 18.18 7.20 16.83
N SER A 349 18.43 7.79 15.66
CA SER A 349 18.03 9.16 15.31
C SER A 349 17.35 9.14 13.95
N THR A 350 16.33 9.99 13.77
CA THR A 350 15.79 10.25 12.43
C THR A 350 16.45 11.51 11.89
N GLU A 351 16.92 11.48 10.67
CA GLU A 351 17.65 12.57 10.04
C GLU A 351 17.21 12.80 8.60
N ASN A 352 17.35 14.04 8.10
CA ASN A 352 17.09 14.37 6.69
C ASN A 352 18.30 14.05 5.83
N ILE A 353 18.52 12.77 5.58
CA ILE A 353 19.66 12.25 4.84
C ILE A 353 19.16 11.26 3.80
N GLY A 354 19.40 11.58 2.57
CA GLY A 354 19.04 10.71 1.47
C GLY A 354 18.35 11.46 0.35
N SER A 355 18.45 10.88 -0.81
CA SER A 355 17.76 11.37 -1.99
C SER A 355 17.46 10.24 -2.95
N MET A 356 16.38 10.42 -3.71
CA MET A 356 15.94 9.48 -4.74
C MET A 356 15.44 10.22 -5.97
N LYS A 357 15.47 9.56 -7.10
CA LYS A 357 14.89 10.06 -8.34
C LYS A 357 13.89 9.08 -8.90
N ASN A 358 12.88 9.65 -9.58
CA ASN A 358 11.93 8.93 -10.40
C ASN A 358 11.84 9.63 -11.75
N SER A 359 11.86 8.87 -12.83
CA SER A 359 11.61 9.41 -14.18
C SER A 359 10.74 8.43 -14.94
N GLY A 360 9.81 8.97 -15.73
CA GLY A 360 8.88 8.10 -16.41
C GLY A 360 8.14 8.77 -17.56
N ILE A 361 7.37 7.93 -18.25
CA ILE A 361 6.48 8.33 -19.34
C ILE A 361 5.11 7.74 -19.06
N GLU A 362 4.08 8.56 -19.23
CA GLU A 362 2.68 8.18 -19.12
C GLU A 362 1.96 8.52 -20.41
N VAL A 363 1.18 7.59 -20.95
CA VAL A 363 0.39 7.79 -22.15
C VAL A 363 -1.04 7.36 -21.89
N ASN A 364 -2.00 8.26 -22.20
CA ASN A 364 -3.43 7.98 -22.19
C ASN A 364 -3.99 8.15 -23.59
N ILE A 365 -4.81 7.20 -24.02
CA ILE A 365 -5.50 7.20 -25.32
C ILE A 365 -6.97 6.96 -25.08
N ASP A 366 -7.81 7.95 -25.46
CA ASP A 366 -9.26 7.84 -25.44
C ASP A 366 -9.77 7.84 -26.87
N TYR A 367 -10.54 6.81 -27.25
CA TYR A 367 -11.04 6.68 -28.62
C TYR A 367 -12.53 6.37 -28.67
N ASP A 368 -13.32 7.29 -29.26
CA ASP A 368 -14.72 7.09 -29.65
C ASP A 368 -14.77 6.37 -31.01
N ILE A 369 -14.68 5.04 -30.99
CA ILE A 369 -14.58 4.21 -32.21
C ILE A 369 -15.88 4.24 -33.02
N ILE A 370 -17.01 4.04 -32.32
CA ILE A 370 -18.35 4.09 -32.90
C ILE A 370 -19.19 5.07 -32.10
N ARG A 371 -19.76 6.07 -32.80
CA ARG A 371 -20.63 7.07 -32.22
C ARG A 371 -21.85 7.27 -33.11
N THR A 372 -22.85 6.40 -32.95
CA THR A 372 -24.13 6.48 -33.64
C THR A 372 -25.29 6.60 -32.65
N HIS A 373 -26.52 6.78 -33.12
CA HIS A 373 -27.70 6.83 -32.28
C HIS A 373 -27.85 5.52 -31.46
N ASP A 374 -27.73 4.37 -32.10
CA ASP A 374 -27.97 3.06 -31.47
C ASP A 374 -26.73 2.40 -30.92
N TRP A 375 -25.55 2.66 -31.49
CA TRP A 375 -24.29 2.05 -31.12
C TRP A 375 -23.29 3.10 -30.62
N GLY A 376 -22.64 2.80 -29.54
CA GLY A 376 -21.48 3.50 -29.04
C GLY A 376 -20.39 2.48 -28.67
N LEU A 377 -19.18 2.69 -29.16
CA LEU A 377 -18.00 1.91 -28.76
C LEU A 377 -16.90 2.88 -28.40
N THR A 378 -16.46 2.82 -27.15
CA THR A 378 -15.36 3.61 -26.61
C THR A 378 -14.26 2.71 -26.09
N ALA A 379 -13.02 3.10 -26.29
CA ALA A 379 -11.85 2.44 -25.72
C ALA A 379 -10.96 3.49 -25.05
N GLN A 380 -10.55 3.23 -23.82
CA GLN A 380 -9.60 4.04 -23.07
C GLN A 380 -8.42 3.16 -22.67
N PHE A 381 -7.24 3.53 -23.12
CA PHE A 381 -6.00 2.82 -22.83
C PHE A 381 -5.04 3.75 -22.12
N ASN A 382 -4.43 3.27 -21.05
CA ASN A 382 -3.32 3.95 -20.39
C ASN A 382 -2.14 3.00 -20.23
N ILE A 383 -0.95 3.57 -20.30
CA ILE A 383 0.31 2.88 -20.01
C ILE A 383 1.27 3.84 -19.34
N ALA A 384 1.95 3.36 -18.31
CA ALA A 384 2.95 4.12 -17.58
C ALA A 384 4.22 3.31 -17.39
N HIS A 385 5.36 3.97 -17.52
CA HIS A 385 6.70 3.47 -17.17
C HIS A 385 7.30 4.41 -16.13
N ASN A 386 7.91 3.85 -15.08
CA ASN A 386 8.64 4.61 -14.06
C ASN A 386 9.97 3.92 -13.72
N ASP A 387 11.07 4.64 -13.81
CA ASP A 387 12.39 4.23 -13.31
C ASP A 387 12.64 4.94 -11.97
N ASN A 388 12.75 4.15 -10.89
CA ASN A 388 13.03 4.62 -9.53
C ASN A 388 14.46 4.28 -9.15
N ARG A 389 15.22 5.24 -8.59
CA ARG A 389 16.58 4.98 -8.11
C ARG A 389 16.91 5.79 -6.86
N ILE A 390 17.54 5.13 -5.91
CA ILE A 390 18.18 5.77 -4.77
C ILE A 390 19.44 6.48 -5.29
N VAL A 391 19.56 7.77 -4.98
CA VAL A 391 20.72 8.57 -5.39
C VAL A 391 21.74 8.66 -4.27
N LYS A 392 21.25 8.82 -3.01
CA LYS A 392 22.11 8.94 -1.84
C LYS A 392 21.42 8.35 -0.61
N LEU A 393 22.19 7.62 0.19
CA LEU A 393 21.81 7.12 1.52
C LEU A 393 22.62 7.81 2.63
N ALA A 394 22.14 7.69 3.86
CA ALA A 394 22.84 8.15 5.05
C ALA A 394 24.16 7.39 5.22
N GLY A 395 25.27 8.12 5.33
CA GLY A 395 26.61 7.50 5.48
C GLY A 395 27.13 6.76 4.25
N GLY A 396 26.33 6.58 3.20
CA GLY A 396 26.67 5.77 2.03
C GLY A 396 26.51 4.27 2.23
N ASP A 397 26.08 3.83 3.41
CA ASP A 397 25.90 2.42 3.72
C ASP A 397 24.55 1.90 3.26
N ASP A 398 24.51 0.64 2.89
CA ASP A 398 23.28 -0.07 2.55
C ASP A 398 22.33 -0.14 3.75
N VAL A 399 21.03 0.08 3.52
CA VAL A 399 19.99 -0.12 4.54
C VAL A 399 19.29 -1.43 4.27
N LYS A 400 19.49 -2.40 5.17
CA LYS A 400 18.90 -3.73 5.08
C LYS A 400 17.44 -3.68 5.53
N GLY A 401 16.56 -4.37 4.82
CA GLY A 401 15.16 -4.53 5.18
C GLY A 401 14.98 -5.33 6.48
N THR A 402 13.72 -5.58 6.84
CA THR A 402 13.39 -6.35 8.04
C THR A 402 13.92 -7.78 7.93
N SER A 403 14.57 -8.27 8.97
CA SER A 403 14.98 -9.65 9.07
C SER A 403 13.80 -10.54 9.47
N TYR A 404 13.66 -11.67 8.76
CA TYR A 404 12.65 -12.69 9.06
C TYR A 404 13.40 -13.93 9.59
N SER A 405 13.21 -14.26 10.87
CA SER A 405 13.93 -15.36 11.55
C SER A 405 13.45 -16.76 11.17
N ASN A 406 12.26 -16.87 10.55
CA ASN A 406 11.53 -18.14 10.40
C ASN A 406 11.90 -18.77 9.10
N TYR A 407 12.68 -18.94 8.37
CA TYR A 407 12.86 -19.65 7.07
C TYR A 407 14.21 -19.40 6.36
N GLY A 408 15.21 -18.95 7.03
CA GLY A 408 16.50 -18.74 6.40
C GLY A 408 17.26 -17.58 7.02
N GLY A 409 16.52 -16.74 7.74
CA GLY A 409 17.05 -15.60 8.48
C GLY A 409 17.54 -14.44 7.61
N GLY A 410 17.54 -13.26 8.18
CA GLY A 410 18.04 -12.08 7.53
C GLY A 410 17.02 -11.31 6.69
N PRO A 411 17.44 -10.22 6.06
CA PRO A 411 16.62 -9.38 5.19
C PRO A 411 16.47 -9.99 3.79
N ILE A 412 15.35 -9.66 3.12
CA ILE A 412 15.07 -10.04 1.72
C ILE A 412 15.31 -8.84 0.80
N ASN A 413 15.02 -7.64 1.30
CA ASN A 413 15.16 -6.40 0.55
C ASN A 413 16.31 -5.55 1.08
N ILE A 414 16.79 -4.64 0.23
CA ILE A 414 17.86 -3.70 0.57
C ILE A 414 17.60 -2.33 -0.10
N LEU A 415 18.03 -1.26 0.56
CA LEU A 415 18.25 0.03 -0.09
C LEU A 415 19.74 0.16 -0.38
N ARG A 416 20.08 0.35 -1.64
CA ARG A 416 21.46 0.54 -2.13
C ARG A 416 21.48 1.67 -3.14
N GLU A 417 22.48 2.54 -3.07
CA GLU A 417 22.68 3.62 -4.04
C GLU A 417 22.76 3.07 -5.48
N GLY A 418 22.11 3.75 -6.42
CA GLY A 418 22.03 3.34 -7.82
C GLY A 418 20.94 2.34 -8.17
N TYR A 419 20.29 1.71 -7.19
CA TYR A 419 19.24 0.72 -7.38
C TYR A 419 17.85 1.23 -6.99
N PRO A 420 16.77 0.58 -7.48
CA PRO A 420 15.41 0.88 -7.02
C PRO A 420 15.23 0.63 -5.52
N ILE A 421 14.33 1.41 -4.91
CA ILE A 421 13.94 1.19 -3.50
C ILE A 421 13.39 -0.23 -3.31
N GLY A 422 13.75 -0.90 -2.22
CA GLY A 422 13.26 -2.23 -1.90
C GLY A 422 13.74 -3.33 -2.86
N SER A 423 14.86 -3.13 -3.55
CA SER A 423 15.46 -4.15 -4.41
C SER A 423 15.68 -5.46 -3.65
N PHE A 424 15.44 -6.60 -4.30
CA PHE A 424 15.66 -7.92 -3.71
C PHE A 424 17.15 -8.22 -3.61
N TRP A 425 17.60 -8.58 -2.42
CA TRP A 425 18.99 -8.91 -2.10
C TRP A 425 19.10 -10.34 -1.63
N LEU A 426 19.48 -11.23 -2.53
CA LEU A 426 19.29 -12.66 -2.41
C LEU A 426 20.55 -13.43 -2.78
N TYR A 427 20.67 -14.65 -2.24
CA TYR A 427 21.62 -15.63 -2.75
C TYR A 427 21.23 -16.09 -4.15
N ASP A 428 22.21 -16.29 -5.01
CA ASP A 428 22.00 -16.83 -6.36
C ASP A 428 21.93 -18.37 -6.27
N TYR A 429 20.74 -18.92 -6.52
CA TYR A 429 20.46 -20.35 -6.45
C TYR A 429 20.97 -21.04 -7.72
N THR A 430 21.82 -22.07 -7.57
CA THR A 430 22.45 -22.80 -8.69
C THR A 430 21.82 -24.16 -8.95
N GLY A 431 21.14 -24.76 -7.96
CA GLY A 431 20.53 -26.06 -8.14
C GLY A 431 20.41 -26.85 -6.84
N ILE A 432 20.23 -28.16 -7.02
CA ILE A 432 20.23 -29.14 -5.94
C ILE A 432 21.44 -30.04 -6.14
N ASN A 433 22.25 -30.18 -5.13
CA ASN A 433 23.37 -31.10 -5.14
C ASN A 433 22.87 -32.54 -5.33
N PRO A 434 23.28 -33.25 -6.38
CA PRO A 434 22.75 -34.56 -6.70
C PRO A 434 23.16 -35.65 -5.69
N GLU A 435 24.25 -35.43 -4.94
CA GLU A 435 24.75 -36.39 -3.93
C GLU A 435 24.08 -36.19 -2.57
N SER A 436 23.96 -34.93 -2.12
CA SER A 436 23.46 -34.60 -0.79
C SER A 436 21.97 -34.21 -0.74
N GLY A 437 21.36 -33.86 -1.86
CA GLY A 437 20.00 -33.33 -1.94
C GLY A 437 19.82 -31.95 -1.33
N ARG A 438 20.89 -31.20 -1.06
CA ARG A 438 20.85 -29.85 -0.50
C ARG A 438 20.77 -28.80 -1.62
N MET A 439 20.16 -27.66 -1.34
CA MET A 439 20.20 -26.50 -2.23
C MET A 439 21.61 -25.92 -2.26
N GLU A 440 22.06 -25.58 -3.45
CA GLU A 440 23.35 -24.93 -3.69
C GLU A 440 23.16 -23.48 -4.11
N TYR A 441 24.13 -22.66 -3.73
CA TYR A 441 24.15 -21.23 -3.98
C TYR A 441 25.54 -20.85 -4.50
N LYS A 442 25.56 -19.87 -5.40
CA LYS A 442 26.81 -19.37 -5.94
C LYS A 442 27.57 -18.61 -4.85
N ASP A 443 28.81 -19.01 -4.64
CA ASP A 443 29.82 -18.26 -3.91
C ASP A 443 30.34 -17.18 -4.89
N GLN A 444 29.99 -15.90 -4.62
CA GLN A 444 30.27 -14.82 -5.56
C GLN A 444 31.74 -14.35 -5.49
N ASN A 445 32.38 -14.49 -4.33
CA ASN A 445 33.77 -14.10 -4.11
C ASN A 445 34.77 -15.27 -4.13
N GLU A 446 34.25 -16.52 -4.30
CA GLU A 446 35.02 -17.76 -4.41
C GLU A 446 35.94 -18.04 -3.19
N ASP A 447 35.51 -17.63 -1.99
CA ASP A 447 36.27 -17.86 -0.74
C ASP A 447 35.94 -19.20 -0.05
N GLY A 448 34.99 -19.97 -0.60
CA GLY A 448 34.54 -21.26 -0.08
C GLY A 448 33.56 -21.17 1.09
N GLN A 449 33.09 -19.97 1.45
CA GLN A 449 32.13 -19.75 2.51
C GLN A 449 30.97 -18.87 2.02
N LEU A 450 29.74 -19.23 2.36
CA LEU A 450 28.57 -18.41 2.03
C LEU A 450 28.29 -17.38 3.12
N SER A 451 28.48 -16.11 2.82
CA SER A 451 28.20 -14.98 3.69
C SER A 451 27.15 -14.03 3.09
N ASP A 452 26.40 -13.32 3.96
CA ASP A 452 25.35 -12.42 3.48
C ASP A 452 25.90 -11.24 2.65
N ASP A 453 27.00 -10.65 3.09
CA ASP A 453 27.49 -9.41 2.47
C ASP A 453 28.29 -9.65 1.19
N ALA A 454 28.95 -10.82 1.07
CA ALA A 454 29.77 -11.14 -0.10
C ALA A 454 29.00 -11.87 -1.22
N ASP A 455 28.03 -12.74 -0.85
CA ASP A 455 27.46 -13.69 -1.81
C ASP A 455 26.02 -13.41 -2.22
N ARG A 456 25.38 -12.38 -1.67
CA ARG A 456 24.07 -11.94 -2.12
C ARG A 456 24.18 -10.93 -3.24
N ILE A 457 23.29 -11.07 -4.22
CA ILE A 457 23.18 -10.19 -5.39
C ILE A 457 21.90 -9.37 -5.35
N ILE A 458 21.86 -8.27 -6.10
CA ILE A 458 20.61 -7.57 -6.42
C ILE A 458 19.91 -8.37 -7.52
N ALA A 459 18.90 -9.14 -7.14
CA ALA A 459 18.24 -10.11 -8.01
C ALA A 459 17.05 -9.54 -8.80
N GLY A 460 16.58 -8.34 -8.47
CA GLY A 460 15.47 -7.69 -9.16
C GLY A 460 14.75 -6.65 -8.31
N SER A 461 13.68 -6.10 -8.87
CA SER A 461 12.87 -5.04 -8.25
C SER A 461 11.41 -5.48 -8.08
N PRO A 462 10.74 -5.07 -6.99
CA PRO A 462 9.30 -5.26 -6.82
C PRO A 462 8.46 -4.34 -7.72
N PHE A 463 9.06 -3.29 -8.29
CA PHE A 463 8.35 -2.34 -9.13
C PHE A 463 8.30 -2.79 -10.58
N PRO A 464 7.13 -2.63 -11.25
CA PRO A 464 6.97 -3.00 -12.64
C PRO A 464 7.73 -2.06 -13.58
N LEU A 465 8.13 -2.60 -14.72
CA LEU A 465 8.61 -1.79 -15.85
C LEU A 465 7.47 -1.02 -16.49
N PHE A 466 6.30 -1.67 -16.62
CA PHE A 466 5.09 -1.06 -17.17
C PHE A 466 3.87 -1.44 -16.34
N THR A 467 2.98 -0.47 -16.15
CA THR A 467 1.60 -0.68 -15.74
C THR A 467 0.68 -0.21 -16.85
N TYR A 468 -0.41 -0.93 -17.11
CA TYR A 468 -1.34 -0.57 -18.17
C TYR A 468 -2.77 -0.94 -17.82
N GLY A 469 -3.71 -0.19 -18.40
CA GLY A 469 -5.13 -0.40 -18.26
C GLY A 469 -5.85 -0.23 -19.59
N LEU A 470 -6.89 -1.04 -19.82
CA LEU A 470 -7.78 -0.93 -20.96
C LEU A 470 -9.23 -1.00 -20.48
N ASN A 471 -9.96 0.08 -20.68
CA ASN A 471 -11.40 0.14 -20.43
C ASN A 471 -12.12 0.19 -21.77
N VAL A 472 -13.08 -0.72 -22.00
CA VAL A 472 -13.89 -0.76 -23.22
C VAL A 472 -15.35 -0.69 -22.83
N GLY A 473 -16.05 0.30 -23.38
CA GLY A 473 -17.48 0.51 -23.24
C GLY A 473 -18.21 0.28 -24.56
N LEU A 474 -19.18 -0.62 -24.57
CA LEU A 474 -20.06 -0.88 -25.70
C LEU A 474 -21.48 -0.57 -25.28
N ARG A 475 -22.12 0.37 -26.00
CA ARG A 475 -23.55 0.67 -25.86
C ARG A 475 -24.28 0.19 -27.11
N TYR A 476 -25.36 -0.55 -26.88
CA TYR A 476 -26.32 -0.88 -27.93
C TYR A 476 -27.72 -0.57 -27.44
N LYS A 477 -28.33 0.50 -27.98
CA LYS A 477 -29.65 1.00 -27.54
C LYS A 477 -29.67 1.20 -26.01
N GLN A 478 -30.43 0.37 -25.28
CA GLN A 478 -30.56 0.40 -23.83
C GLN A 478 -29.55 -0.45 -23.08
N PHE A 479 -28.76 -1.27 -23.78
CA PHE A 479 -27.75 -2.11 -23.18
C PHE A 479 -26.41 -1.37 -23.10
N ASP A 480 -25.77 -1.45 -21.93
CA ASP A 480 -24.40 -1.02 -21.71
C ASP A 480 -23.56 -2.22 -21.27
N PHE A 481 -22.49 -2.47 -21.98
CA PHE A 481 -21.49 -3.47 -21.61
C PHE A 481 -20.15 -2.74 -21.40
N ASN A 482 -19.51 -2.99 -20.28
CA ASN A 482 -18.22 -2.41 -19.95
C ASN A 482 -17.31 -3.48 -19.38
N PHE A 483 -16.02 -3.48 -19.77
CA PHE A 483 -15.00 -4.24 -19.08
C PHE A 483 -13.72 -3.45 -18.92
N PHE A 484 -12.99 -3.76 -17.83
CA PHE A 484 -11.72 -3.15 -17.50
C PHE A 484 -10.66 -4.24 -17.30
N LEU A 485 -9.59 -4.14 -18.10
CA LEU A 485 -8.37 -4.93 -17.97
C LEU A 485 -7.29 -4.09 -17.30
N GLN A 486 -6.59 -4.67 -16.33
CA GLN A 486 -5.44 -4.08 -15.68
C GLN A 486 -4.26 -5.03 -15.77
N GLY A 487 -3.07 -4.50 -16.06
CA GLY A 487 -1.84 -5.28 -16.10
C GLY A 487 -0.66 -4.59 -15.45
N SER A 488 0.26 -5.41 -15.00
CA SER A 488 1.58 -5.05 -14.49
C SER A 488 2.60 -5.96 -15.13
N GLN A 489 3.72 -5.42 -15.58
CA GLN A 489 4.74 -6.17 -16.32
C GLN A 489 6.13 -5.87 -15.79
N GLY A 490 6.91 -6.93 -15.53
CA GLY A 490 8.34 -6.85 -15.22
C GLY A 490 8.67 -6.71 -13.73
N ASN A 491 7.67 -6.63 -12.84
CA ASN A 491 7.89 -6.69 -11.41
C ASN A 491 8.22 -8.11 -10.96
N LYS A 492 9.02 -8.20 -9.89
CA LYS A 492 9.31 -9.47 -9.21
C LYS A 492 8.55 -9.55 -7.89
N VAL A 493 8.24 -10.79 -7.48
CA VAL A 493 7.64 -11.10 -6.18
C VAL A 493 8.47 -12.18 -5.51
N PHE A 494 8.87 -11.94 -4.27
CA PHE A 494 9.51 -12.97 -3.46
C PHE A 494 8.43 -13.82 -2.78
N ASN A 495 8.28 -15.06 -3.23
CA ASN A 495 7.26 -15.99 -2.74
C ASN A 495 7.72 -16.68 -1.45
N LEU A 496 7.62 -15.97 -0.33
CA LEU A 496 7.96 -16.50 0.99
C LEU A 496 6.96 -17.57 1.45
N SER A 497 5.72 -17.53 0.93
CA SER A 497 4.69 -18.56 1.16
C SER A 497 5.13 -19.91 0.58
N ASN A 498 5.69 -19.90 -0.63
CA ASN A 498 6.23 -21.09 -1.28
C ASN A 498 7.46 -21.62 -0.51
N MET A 499 8.37 -20.74 -0.12
CA MET A 499 9.52 -21.15 0.70
C MET A 499 9.08 -21.82 2.01
N ARG A 500 8.04 -21.27 2.67
CA ARG A 500 7.45 -21.89 3.86
C ARG A 500 6.90 -23.29 3.57
N ASN A 501 6.12 -23.43 2.50
CA ASN A 501 5.51 -24.71 2.14
C ASN A 501 6.53 -25.77 1.69
N MET A 502 7.75 -25.34 1.37
CA MET A 502 8.89 -26.21 1.05
C MET A 502 9.83 -26.43 2.23
N SER A 503 9.69 -25.65 3.31
CA SER A 503 10.42 -25.83 4.56
C SER A 503 9.67 -26.86 5.41
N TYR A 504 9.77 -28.11 5.06
CA TYR A 504 9.05 -29.24 5.60
C TYR A 504 9.09 -29.33 7.14
N GLY A 505 8.30 -28.47 7.78
CA GLY A 505 8.07 -28.57 9.21
C GLY A 505 7.40 -29.91 9.53
N GLN A 506 7.83 -30.52 10.62
CA GLN A 506 7.32 -31.82 11.04
C GLN A 506 5.78 -31.80 11.18
N GLY A 507 5.10 -32.70 10.47
CA GLY A 507 3.64 -32.80 10.46
C GLY A 507 2.91 -31.79 9.61
N MET A 508 3.60 -30.90 8.90
CA MET A 508 2.98 -29.96 7.96
C MET A 508 2.62 -30.62 6.63
N ASN A 509 1.57 -30.13 6.00
CA ASN A 509 1.26 -30.45 4.61
C ASN A 509 2.33 -29.85 3.67
N ILE A 510 2.59 -30.54 2.56
CA ILE A 510 3.54 -30.12 1.53
C ILE A 510 2.89 -30.12 0.15
N GLU A 511 3.46 -29.38 -0.77
CA GLU A 511 2.99 -29.41 -2.16
C GLU A 511 3.23 -30.79 -2.80
N LYS A 512 2.25 -31.26 -3.57
CA LYS A 512 2.34 -32.53 -4.30
C LYS A 512 3.60 -32.64 -5.17
N ARG A 513 3.91 -31.56 -5.92
CA ARG A 513 5.11 -31.50 -6.78
C ARG A 513 6.42 -31.58 -5.95
N ALA A 514 6.42 -31.03 -4.73
CA ALA A 514 7.56 -31.11 -3.84
C ALA A 514 7.81 -32.57 -3.40
N TRP A 515 6.75 -33.34 -3.17
CA TRP A 515 6.85 -34.76 -2.88
C TRP A 515 7.31 -35.57 -4.09
N GLU A 516 6.75 -35.31 -5.27
CA GLU A 516 7.02 -36.08 -6.50
C GLU A 516 8.42 -35.83 -7.06
N GLN A 517 8.91 -34.58 -6.98
CA GLN A 517 10.14 -34.11 -7.62
C GLN A 517 11.27 -33.84 -6.62
N SER A 518 11.12 -34.27 -5.35
CA SER A 518 12.18 -34.14 -4.35
C SER A 518 13.31 -35.16 -4.62
N TRP A 519 14.51 -34.74 -4.24
CA TRP A 519 15.65 -35.64 -4.16
C TRP A 519 15.36 -36.83 -3.23
N LYS A 520 15.71 -38.05 -3.65
CA LYS A 520 15.48 -39.30 -2.89
C LYS A 520 16.76 -40.10 -2.84
N GLU A 521 17.07 -40.59 -1.65
CA GLU A 521 18.25 -41.44 -1.42
C GLU A 521 18.15 -42.73 -2.24
N GLY A 522 19.23 -43.07 -2.94
CA GLY A 522 19.31 -44.28 -3.77
C GLY A 522 18.53 -44.22 -5.10
N ALA A 523 17.97 -43.09 -5.47
CA ALA A 523 17.27 -42.86 -6.74
C ALA A 523 18.14 -42.08 -7.75
N ASP A 524 17.75 -42.09 -9.03
CA ASP A 524 18.25 -41.14 -10.02
C ASP A 524 17.69 -39.74 -9.74
N ASN A 525 18.55 -38.84 -9.26
CA ASN A 525 18.21 -37.48 -8.87
C ASN A 525 18.62 -36.42 -9.88
N THR A 526 18.97 -36.82 -11.12
CA THR A 526 19.40 -35.91 -12.19
C THR A 526 18.36 -34.81 -12.47
N ASN A 527 17.09 -35.13 -12.34
CA ASN A 527 15.96 -34.21 -12.55
C ASN A 527 15.27 -33.72 -11.27
N ALA A 528 15.90 -33.91 -10.09
CA ALA A 528 15.33 -33.43 -8.86
C ALA A 528 15.25 -31.90 -8.86
N SER A 529 14.02 -31.36 -8.78
CA SER A 529 13.79 -29.92 -8.74
C SER A 529 13.46 -29.40 -7.33
N PHE A 530 13.32 -30.33 -6.36
CA PHE A 530 13.10 -30.04 -4.94
C PHE A 530 14.15 -30.74 -4.08
N PRO A 531 14.62 -30.12 -3.00
CA PRO A 531 15.65 -30.69 -2.14
C PRO A 531 15.14 -31.93 -1.42
N LYS A 532 16.08 -32.66 -0.78
CA LYS A 532 15.76 -33.76 0.12
C LYS A 532 14.78 -33.29 1.20
N ILE A 533 13.69 -34.02 1.39
CA ILE A 533 12.70 -33.70 2.44
C ILE A 533 13.31 -34.03 3.80
N THR A 534 13.63 -33.00 4.56
CA THR A 534 14.14 -33.08 5.93
C THR A 534 13.56 -31.94 6.77
N ASN A 535 13.51 -32.10 8.08
CA ASN A 535 13.03 -31.09 9.02
C ASN A 535 13.99 -29.89 9.22
N THR A 536 15.15 -29.88 8.57
CA THR A 536 16.18 -28.84 8.73
C THR A 536 16.49 -28.07 7.44
N ASN A 537 15.81 -28.35 6.33
CA ASN A 537 16.22 -27.86 5.00
C ASN A 537 15.42 -26.63 4.57
N ALA A 538 15.37 -25.58 5.40
CA ALA A 538 14.66 -24.35 5.09
C ALA A 538 15.26 -23.56 3.90
N GLY A 539 16.49 -23.86 3.49
CA GLY A 539 17.20 -23.10 2.46
C GLY A 539 17.55 -21.68 2.90
N LYS A 540 18.18 -20.93 2.00
CA LYS A 540 18.47 -19.50 2.15
C LYS A 540 17.52 -18.66 1.31
N TYR A 541 17.32 -17.38 1.66
CA TYR A 541 16.60 -16.43 0.80
C TYR A 541 17.37 -16.25 -0.51
N SER A 542 16.82 -16.80 -1.57
CA SER A 542 17.52 -16.96 -2.84
C SER A 542 16.63 -16.69 -4.05
N THR A 543 17.26 -16.61 -5.21
CA THR A 543 16.59 -16.43 -6.50
C THR A 543 15.60 -17.55 -6.84
N ARG A 544 15.69 -18.71 -6.19
CA ARG A 544 14.71 -19.81 -6.31
C ARG A 544 13.29 -19.39 -6.01
N PHE A 545 13.09 -18.49 -5.05
CA PHE A 545 11.77 -18.04 -4.58
C PHE A 545 11.38 -16.68 -5.15
N LEU A 546 12.21 -16.11 -6.03
CA LEU A 546 11.94 -14.86 -6.72
C LEU A 546 11.25 -15.15 -8.05
N GLU A 547 9.97 -14.86 -8.11
CA GLU A 547 9.13 -15.17 -9.26
C GLU A 547 8.79 -13.92 -10.09
N ASP A 548 8.34 -14.16 -11.33
CA ASP A 548 7.77 -13.13 -12.18
C ASP A 548 6.38 -12.76 -11.69
N GLY A 549 6.22 -11.54 -11.18
CA GLY A 549 4.97 -10.99 -10.68
C GLY A 549 4.08 -10.36 -11.75
N SER A 550 4.46 -10.47 -13.03
CA SER A 550 3.68 -9.91 -14.14
C SER A 550 2.29 -10.54 -14.26
N TYR A 551 1.29 -9.73 -14.54
CA TYR A 551 -0.08 -10.21 -14.72
C TYR A 551 -0.92 -9.34 -15.64
N LEU A 552 -1.99 -9.93 -16.17
CA LEU A 552 -3.13 -9.27 -16.81
C LEU A 552 -4.41 -9.77 -16.14
N ARG A 553 -5.23 -8.84 -15.64
CA ARG A 553 -6.46 -9.16 -14.88
C ARG A 553 -7.67 -8.50 -15.50
N LEU A 554 -8.75 -9.28 -15.66
CA LEU A 554 -10.10 -8.74 -15.88
C LEU A 554 -10.63 -8.25 -14.52
N LYS A 555 -10.40 -6.96 -14.27
CA LYS A 555 -10.68 -6.32 -12.98
C LYS A 555 -12.17 -6.12 -12.76
N ASN A 556 -12.87 -5.73 -13.83
CA ASN A 556 -14.32 -5.47 -13.78
C ASN A 556 -14.95 -5.85 -15.14
N ILE A 557 -16.15 -6.41 -15.07
CA ILE A 557 -17.05 -6.58 -16.21
C ILE A 557 -18.45 -6.26 -15.74
N THR A 558 -19.16 -5.38 -16.47
CA THR A 558 -20.52 -4.96 -16.13
C THR A 558 -21.41 -5.04 -17.37
N LEU A 559 -22.58 -5.66 -17.19
CA LEU A 559 -23.67 -5.60 -18.15
C LEU A 559 -24.84 -4.88 -17.48
N ALA A 560 -25.33 -3.84 -18.12
CA ALA A 560 -26.46 -3.05 -17.63
C ALA A 560 -27.54 -2.89 -18.69
N TYR A 561 -28.78 -2.75 -18.24
CA TYR A 561 -29.93 -2.45 -19.05
C TYR A 561 -30.66 -1.22 -18.49
N ASN A 562 -30.85 -0.20 -19.34
CA ASN A 562 -31.55 1.03 -19.01
C ASN A 562 -33.02 0.87 -19.43
N ILE A 563 -33.91 0.76 -18.45
CA ILE A 563 -35.35 0.57 -18.70
C ILE A 563 -35.94 1.94 -19.07
N PRO A 564 -36.53 2.10 -20.27
CA PRO A 564 -37.09 3.37 -20.72
C PRO A 564 -38.46 3.60 -20.06
N ILE A 565 -38.51 4.24 -18.90
CA ILE A 565 -39.74 4.61 -18.19
C ILE A 565 -39.96 6.13 -18.35
N LYS A 566 -41.18 6.55 -18.69
CA LYS A 566 -41.49 7.95 -19.04
C LYS A 566 -42.48 8.67 -18.09
N LYS A 567 -42.97 8.01 -17.01
CA LYS A 567 -44.12 8.58 -16.27
C LYS A 567 -43.92 8.88 -14.79
N VAL A 568 -43.08 8.16 -14.06
CA VAL A 568 -42.91 8.30 -12.60
C VAL A 568 -41.46 8.52 -12.22
N PHE A 569 -40.55 7.86 -12.93
CA PHE A 569 -39.10 7.92 -12.72
C PHE A 569 -38.43 8.50 -13.95
N SER A 570 -37.34 9.22 -13.77
CA SER A 570 -36.52 9.71 -14.89
C SER A 570 -35.68 8.58 -15.52
N GLY A 571 -35.52 7.45 -14.86
CA GLY A 571 -34.89 6.25 -15.40
C GLY A 571 -34.67 5.16 -14.34
N ILE A 572 -34.71 3.90 -14.78
CA ILE A 572 -34.27 2.76 -13.98
C ILE A 572 -33.16 2.05 -14.74
N ARG A 573 -32.06 1.79 -14.07
CA ARG A 573 -30.95 1.01 -14.60
C ARG A 573 -30.75 -0.23 -13.74
N VAL A 574 -30.78 -1.42 -14.34
CA VAL A 574 -30.43 -2.71 -13.69
C VAL A 574 -29.07 -3.14 -14.22
N PHE A 575 -28.22 -3.68 -13.35
CA PHE A 575 -26.89 -4.12 -13.75
C PHE A 575 -26.41 -5.35 -12.99
N VAL A 576 -25.55 -6.11 -13.66
CA VAL A 576 -24.76 -7.21 -13.07
C VAL A 576 -23.30 -6.87 -13.26
N THR A 577 -22.52 -6.98 -12.19
CA THR A 577 -21.09 -6.72 -12.19
C THR A 577 -20.33 -7.91 -11.64
N ALA A 578 -19.23 -8.27 -12.29
CA ALA A 578 -18.27 -9.27 -11.82
C ALA A 578 -16.87 -8.64 -11.71
N GLN A 579 -16.15 -8.95 -10.62
CA GLN A 579 -14.83 -8.38 -10.34
C GLN A 579 -13.78 -9.47 -10.09
N ASN A 580 -12.56 -9.27 -10.56
CA ASN A 580 -11.38 -10.13 -10.37
C ASN A 580 -11.57 -11.58 -10.86
N PHE A 581 -12.41 -11.81 -11.87
CA PHE A 581 -12.78 -13.17 -12.30
C PHE A 581 -11.66 -13.92 -13.01
N LEU A 582 -10.86 -13.23 -13.82
CA LEU A 582 -9.78 -13.83 -14.59
C LEU A 582 -8.47 -13.09 -14.33
N THR A 583 -7.42 -13.86 -14.03
CA THR A 583 -6.04 -13.36 -13.92
C THR A 583 -5.12 -14.27 -14.70
N PHE A 584 -4.36 -13.70 -15.61
CA PHE A 584 -3.34 -14.39 -16.39
C PHE A 584 -1.98 -13.98 -15.82
N THR A 585 -1.24 -14.95 -15.29
CA THR A 585 0.06 -14.75 -14.65
C THR A 585 0.89 -16.02 -14.68
N LYS A 586 2.20 -15.88 -14.57
CA LYS A 586 3.14 -16.99 -14.34
C LYS A 586 3.49 -17.15 -12.86
N TYR A 587 3.03 -16.24 -12.01
CA TYR A 587 3.24 -16.31 -10.58
C TYR A 587 2.59 -17.57 -9.98
N SER A 588 3.32 -18.34 -9.20
CA SER A 588 2.86 -19.61 -8.64
C SER A 588 2.04 -19.48 -7.36
N GLY A 589 2.08 -18.31 -6.70
CA GLY A 589 1.29 -18.01 -5.50
C GLY A 589 -0.18 -17.71 -5.80
N VAL A 590 -0.92 -17.37 -4.77
CA VAL A 590 -2.40 -17.21 -4.84
C VAL A 590 -2.81 -15.99 -5.65
N ASP A 591 -2.03 -14.90 -5.56
CA ASP A 591 -2.32 -13.63 -6.24
C ASP A 591 -1.01 -12.87 -6.52
N PRO A 592 -0.72 -12.47 -7.78
CA PRO A 592 0.48 -11.68 -8.10
C PRO A 592 0.41 -10.23 -7.61
N GLU A 593 -0.76 -9.72 -7.25
CA GLU A 593 -0.98 -8.34 -6.76
C GLU A 593 -0.87 -8.25 -5.24
N VAL A 594 0.11 -8.94 -4.67
CA VAL A 594 0.28 -9.06 -3.21
C VAL A 594 1.59 -8.45 -2.73
N SER A 595 1.51 -7.83 -1.53
CA SER A 595 2.66 -7.43 -0.74
C SER A 595 2.24 -7.50 0.72
N SER A 596 2.58 -8.61 1.39
CA SER A 596 2.14 -8.90 2.77
C SER A 596 2.95 -8.16 3.82
N LYS A 597 4.07 -7.57 3.43
CA LYS A 597 4.94 -6.79 4.31
C LYS A 597 4.83 -5.33 3.95
N GLY A 598 4.39 -4.53 4.91
CA GLY A 598 4.28 -3.09 4.75
C GLY A 598 5.62 -2.37 4.92
N GLY A 599 5.62 -1.08 4.57
CA GLY A 599 6.77 -0.19 4.65
C GLY A 599 7.53 -0.10 3.33
N ASP A 600 8.31 0.96 3.20
CA ASP A 600 8.93 1.35 1.93
C ASP A 600 10.05 0.40 1.48
N ILE A 601 10.65 -0.36 2.41
CA ILE A 601 11.76 -1.27 2.12
C ILE A 601 11.26 -2.67 1.79
N ASN A 602 10.23 -3.18 2.49
CA ASN A 602 9.82 -4.58 2.45
C ASN A 602 8.71 -4.86 1.43
N VAL A 603 8.77 -4.24 0.26
CA VAL A 603 7.78 -4.40 -0.82
C VAL A 603 8.00 -5.67 -1.62
N GLY A 604 6.94 -6.20 -2.24
CA GLY A 604 6.99 -7.33 -3.15
C GLY A 604 7.24 -8.69 -2.48
N ILE A 605 7.00 -8.83 -1.17
CA ILE A 605 7.10 -10.10 -0.45
C ILE A 605 5.70 -10.67 -0.24
N ASP A 606 5.43 -11.86 -0.78
CA ASP A 606 4.22 -12.62 -0.49
C ASP A 606 4.46 -13.59 0.67
N HIS A 607 3.88 -13.30 1.82
CA HIS A 607 3.91 -14.15 3.00
C HIS A 607 2.50 -14.40 3.51
N LEU A 608 1.83 -15.40 2.94
CA LEU A 608 0.48 -15.82 3.35
C LEU A 608 -0.55 -14.69 3.22
N SER A 609 -0.43 -13.91 2.12
CA SER A 609 -1.37 -12.83 1.84
C SER A 609 -2.75 -13.36 1.48
N TYR A 610 -3.79 -12.63 1.89
CA TYR A 610 -5.15 -12.87 1.42
C TYR A 610 -5.25 -12.50 -0.07
N PRO A 611 -5.75 -13.40 -0.94
CA PRO A 611 -5.91 -13.08 -2.37
C PRO A 611 -7.06 -12.09 -2.59
N ASN A 612 -7.01 -11.38 -3.71
CA ASN A 612 -8.16 -10.61 -4.18
C ASN A 612 -9.34 -11.54 -4.47
N VAL A 613 -10.46 -11.31 -3.81
CA VAL A 613 -11.65 -12.13 -3.95
C VAL A 613 -12.37 -11.86 -5.27
N LYS A 614 -12.92 -12.92 -5.87
CA LYS A 614 -13.86 -12.82 -6.98
C LYS A 614 -15.23 -12.45 -6.42
N THR A 615 -15.81 -11.38 -6.93
CA THR A 615 -17.14 -10.92 -6.50
C THR A 615 -18.10 -10.82 -7.68
N ALA A 616 -19.36 -11.16 -7.44
CA ALA A 616 -20.45 -10.89 -8.35
C ALA A 616 -21.55 -10.14 -7.61
N SER A 617 -22.09 -9.10 -8.21
CA SER A 617 -23.17 -8.31 -7.64
C SER A 617 -24.24 -8.00 -8.68
N ILE A 618 -25.47 -7.88 -8.21
CA ILE A 618 -26.60 -7.36 -8.98
C ILE A 618 -27.11 -6.11 -8.29
N GLY A 619 -27.45 -5.10 -9.05
CA GLY A 619 -27.95 -3.84 -8.52
C GLY A 619 -28.94 -3.16 -9.43
N ALA A 620 -29.67 -2.20 -8.85
CA ALA A 620 -30.57 -1.32 -9.58
C ALA A 620 -30.39 0.12 -9.10
N THR A 621 -30.40 1.05 -10.06
CA THR A 621 -30.41 2.49 -9.79
C THR A 621 -31.73 3.05 -10.29
N VAL A 622 -32.42 3.80 -9.43
CA VAL A 622 -33.68 4.49 -9.77
C VAL A 622 -33.45 6.00 -9.68
N ASN A 623 -33.68 6.70 -10.78
CA ASN A 623 -33.60 8.16 -10.85
C ASN A 623 -35.04 8.73 -10.81
N PHE A 624 -35.29 9.65 -9.89
CA PHE A 624 -36.59 10.28 -9.67
C PHE A 624 -36.71 11.60 -10.42
#